data_93a1a0a616f71118896eb87e7b87bfb7
#
_entry.id   93a1a0a616f71118896eb87e7b87bfb7
#
_cell.length_a   1.000
_cell.length_b   1.000
_cell.length_c   1.000
_cell.angle_alpha   90.00
_cell.angle_beta   90.00
_cell.angle_gamma   90.00
#
_symmetry.space_group_name_H-M   'P 1'
#
loop_
_entity.id
_entity.type
_entity.pdbx_description
1 polymer ?
#
loop_
_entity_poly.entity_id
_entity_poly.type
_entity_poly.pdbx_seq_one_letter_code
_entity_poly.pdbx_strand_id
1 'polypeptide(L)'
;HNGESIYQLTDRFIKAMHEDADNLGCERPNSEPKATDFIPQMQHLIQTLESKNLAYQGATGDVYYAVENFAEYGKLSKRRLADMQAGASERVNVETDKKNPFDFVLWKSAKETEPSETKWQSPWGVGRPGWHIECSAMSTCCLGDTFDIHGGGHDLQFPHHENEIAQSEGATGKT
;
A
#
# COMPACT_ATOMS: atom_id res chain seq x y z
N HIS A 1 -8.07 -4.04 25.27
CA HIS A 1 -9.02 -4.99 24.66
C HIS A 1 -10.41 -4.70 25.21
N ASN A 2 -11.23 -4.02 24.40
CA ASN A 2 -12.60 -3.62 24.82
C ASN A 2 -13.64 -4.73 24.59
N GLY A 3 -13.22 -5.94 24.20
CA GLY A 3 -14.13 -7.08 23.95
C GLY A 3 -14.96 -6.94 22.67
N GLU A 4 -14.62 -6.01 21.78
CA GLU A 4 -15.27 -5.82 20.48
C GLU A 4 -14.41 -6.42 19.35
N SER A 5 -15.05 -6.85 18.25
CA SER A 5 -14.36 -7.27 17.04
C SER A 5 -13.72 -6.09 16.31
N ILE A 6 -12.76 -6.36 15.42
CA ILE A 6 -12.13 -5.29 14.59
C ILE A 6 -13.20 -4.59 13.74
N TYR A 7 -14.16 -5.31 13.19
CA TYR A 7 -15.24 -4.72 12.40
C TYR A 7 -16.12 -3.78 13.22
N GLN A 8 -16.49 -4.16 14.45
CA GLN A 8 -17.25 -3.28 15.35
C GLN A 8 -16.45 -2.03 15.73
N LEU A 9 -15.15 -2.19 15.97
CA LEU A 9 -14.25 -1.07 16.25
C LEU A 9 -14.18 -0.10 15.08
N THR A 10 -13.91 -0.60 13.87
CA THR A 10 -13.77 0.24 12.68
C THR A 10 -15.09 0.92 12.31
N ASP A 11 -16.22 0.24 12.36
CA ASP A 11 -17.52 0.85 12.06
C ASP A 11 -17.87 1.98 13.06
N ARG A 12 -17.52 1.80 14.34
CA ARG A 12 -17.69 2.85 15.35
C ARG A 12 -16.85 4.09 15.04
N PHE A 13 -15.61 3.91 14.62
CA PHE A 13 -14.74 5.05 14.27
C PHE A 13 -15.10 5.67 12.93
N ILE A 14 -15.55 4.92 11.94
CA ILE A 14 -16.10 5.47 10.69
C ILE A 14 -17.30 6.36 11.00
N LYS A 15 -18.21 5.91 11.87
CA LYS A 15 -19.35 6.72 12.28
C LYS A 15 -18.92 8.01 12.98
N ALA A 16 -17.97 7.94 13.93
CA ALA A 16 -17.44 9.12 14.62
C ALA A 16 -16.77 10.10 13.64
N MET A 17 -15.94 9.60 12.71
CA MET A 17 -15.33 10.42 11.65
C MET A 17 -16.39 11.14 10.82
N HIS A 18 -17.45 10.46 10.46
CA HIS A 18 -18.56 11.04 9.72
C HIS A 18 -19.30 12.13 10.52
N GLU A 19 -19.55 11.91 11.80
CA GLU A 19 -20.16 12.90 12.67
C GLU A 19 -19.28 14.16 12.81
N ASP A 20 -17.96 13.98 12.94
CA ASP A 20 -17.02 15.09 13.01
C ASP A 20 -16.97 15.88 11.69
N ALA A 21 -16.92 15.19 10.55
CA ALA A 21 -16.93 15.84 9.24
C ALA A 21 -18.22 16.63 8.98
N ASP A 22 -19.38 16.07 9.33
CA ASP A 22 -20.68 16.74 9.22
C ASP A 22 -20.74 18.00 10.10
N ASN A 23 -20.23 17.93 11.35
CA ASN A 23 -20.16 19.06 12.25
C ASN A 23 -19.24 20.19 11.74
N LEU A 24 -18.22 19.85 10.93
CA LEU A 24 -17.34 20.81 10.27
C LEU A 24 -17.91 21.33 8.94
N GLY A 25 -19.08 20.85 8.50
CA GLY A 25 -19.68 21.23 7.24
C GLY A 25 -18.99 20.65 6.00
N CYS A 26 -18.23 19.56 6.15
CA CYS A 26 -17.62 18.87 5.03
C CYS A 26 -18.67 18.10 4.22
N GLU A 27 -18.63 18.25 2.90
CA GLU A 27 -19.48 17.43 2.02
C GLU A 27 -18.98 15.98 2.02
N ARG A 28 -19.93 15.04 1.91
CA ARG A 28 -19.60 13.63 1.80
C ARG A 28 -19.03 13.32 0.43
N PRO A 29 -17.99 12.45 0.33
CA PRO A 29 -17.49 11.98 -0.95
C PRO A 29 -18.54 11.09 -1.63
N ASN A 30 -18.46 10.98 -2.96
CA ASN A 30 -19.35 10.11 -3.74
C ASN A 30 -19.12 8.61 -3.46
N SER A 31 -17.91 8.24 -3.07
CA SER A 31 -17.51 6.87 -2.74
C SER A 31 -16.48 6.86 -1.63
N GLU A 32 -16.65 5.96 -0.67
CA GLU A 32 -15.72 5.72 0.45
C GLU A 32 -15.37 4.23 0.49
N PRO A 33 -14.43 3.76 -0.36
CA PRO A 33 -14.05 2.36 -0.41
C PRO A 33 -13.35 1.93 0.90
N LYS A 34 -13.68 0.74 1.40
CA LYS A 34 -13.01 0.13 2.54
C LYS A 34 -11.94 -0.85 2.02
N ALA A 35 -10.71 -0.73 2.50
CA ALA A 35 -9.60 -1.57 2.06
C ALA A 35 -9.91 -3.09 2.19
N THR A 36 -10.64 -3.49 3.23
CA THR A 36 -11.06 -4.88 3.45
C THR A 36 -11.95 -5.46 2.36
N ASP A 37 -12.63 -4.62 1.59
CA ASP A 37 -13.50 -5.05 0.49
C ASP A 37 -12.74 -5.23 -0.83
N PHE A 38 -11.45 -4.83 -0.87
CA PHE A 38 -10.61 -4.80 -2.08
C PHE A 38 -9.43 -5.78 -2.03
N ILE A 39 -9.43 -6.74 -1.13
CA ILE A 39 -8.34 -7.73 -1.00
C ILE A 39 -8.07 -8.49 -2.31
N PRO A 40 -9.08 -8.99 -3.05
CA PRO A 40 -8.82 -9.65 -4.34
C PRO A 40 -8.16 -8.73 -5.37
N GLN A 41 -8.54 -7.44 -5.40
CA GLN A 41 -7.97 -6.46 -6.32
C GLN A 41 -6.51 -6.15 -5.97
N MET A 42 -6.18 -6.06 -4.69
CA MET A 42 -4.80 -5.90 -4.23
C MET A 42 -3.95 -7.11 -4.62
N GLN A 43 -4.44 -8.31 -4.42
CA GLN A 43 -3.74 -9.54 -4.83
C GLN A 43 -3.52 -9.57 -6.35
N HIS A 44 -4.53 -9.20 -7.13
CA HIS A 44 -4.40 -9.12 -8.60
C HIS A 44 -3.36 -8.08 -9.04
N LEU A 45 -3.35 -6.91 -8.39
CA LEU A 45 -2.38 -5.86 -8.66
C LEU A 45 -0.95 -6.34 -8.38
N ILE A 46 -0.73 -7.03 -7.25
CA ILE A 46 0.57 -7.61 -6.89
C ILE A 46 1.01 -8.66 -7.92
N GLN A 47 0.13 -9.57 -8.34
CA GLN A 47 0.43 -10.56 -9.39
C GLN A 47 0.81 -9.89 -10.71
N THR A 48 0.13 -8.79 -11.06
CA THR A 48 0.47 -8.00 -12.25
C THR A 48 1.88 -7.43 -12.14
N LEU A 49 2.25 -6.88 -10.98
CA LEU A 49 3.60 -6.37 -10.73
C LEU A 49 4.65 -7.49 -10.78
N GLU A 50 4.37 -8.66 -10.22
CA GLU A 50 5.26 -9.84 -10.32
C GLU A 50 5.50 -10.26 -11.78
N SER A 51 4.43 -10.31 -12.59
CA SER A 51 4.53 -10.67 -14.02
C SER A 51 5.42 -9.71 -14.82
N LYS A 52 5.58 -8.47 -14.32
CA LYS A 52 6.43 -7.42 -14.91
C LYS A 52 7.80 -7.31 -14.24
N ASN A 53 8.15 -8.23 -13.35
CA ASN A 53 9.39 -8.21 -12.54
C ASN A 53 9.52 -6.97 -11.64
N LEU A 54 8.41 -6.33 -11.30
CA LEU A 54 8.35 -5.19 -10.37
C LEU A 54 8.07 -5.62 -8.93
N ALA A 55 7.74 -6.88 -8.71
CA ALA A 55 7.56 -7.45 -7.37
C ALA A 55 8.20 -8.83 -7.28
N TYR A 56 8.50 -9.26 -6.05
CA TYR A 56 9.07 -10.57 -5.77
C TYR A 56 8.68 -11.04 -4.37
N GLN A 57 8.58 -12.35 -4.19
CA GLN A 57 8.41 -12.95 -2.86
C GLN A 57 9.78 -13.17 -2.22
N GLY A 58 9.92 -12.73 -0.96
CA GLY A 58 11.09 -13.01 -0.13
C GLY A 58 11.01 -14.39 0.54
N ALA A 59 12.11 -14.79 1.21
CA ALA A 59 12.22 -16.11 1.86
C ALA A 59 11.28 -16.27 3.05
N THR A 60 10.89 -15.17 3.71
CA THR A 60 9.94 -15.16 4.83
C THR A 60 8.48 -15.23 4.40
N GLY A 61 8.22 -15.18 3.09
CA GLY A 61 6.88 -15.21 2.51
C GLY A 61 6.28 -13.83 2.26
N ASP A 62 6.92 -12.75 2.72
CA ASP A 62 6.54 -11.38 2.39
C ASP A 62 6.74 -11.11 0.90
N VAL A 63 5.89 -10.28 0.30
CA VAL A 63 6.06 -9.82 -1.08
C VAL A 63 6.47 -8.36 -1.08
N TYR A 64 7.52 -8.05 -1.82
CA TYR A 64 8.13 -6.73 -1.91
C TYR A 64 8.04 -6.15 -3.31
N TYR A 65 7.90 -4.85 -3.40
CA TYR A 65 8.11 -4.08 -4.63
C TYR A 65 9.61 -3.89 -4.85
N ALA A 66 10.09 -4.16 -6.06
CA ALA A 66 11.49 -4.00 -6.45
C ALA A 66 11.72 -2.57 -7.01
N VAL A 67 12.08 -1.62 -6.15
CA VAL A 67 12.17 -0.20 -6.53
C VAL A 67 13.18 0.08 -7.64
N GLU A 68 14.27 -0.69 -7.71
CA GLU A 68 15.30 -0.54 -8.75
C GLU A 68 14.80 -0.88 -10.16
N ASN A 69 13.72 -1.65 -10.27
CA ASN A 69 13.15 -2.05 -11.55
C ASN A 69 12.17 -1.02 -12.11
N PHE A 70 11.82 0.02 -11.33
CA PHE A 70 10.99 1.13 -11.78
C PHE A 70 11.84 2.38 -11.98
N ALA A 71 12.20 2.66 -13.23
CA ALA A 71 13.17 3.70 -13.59
C ALA A 71 12.80 5.11 -13.10
N GLU A 72 11.50 5.39 -12.93
CA GLU A 72 10.99 6.70 -12.53
C GLU A 72 10.77 6.85 -11.02
N TYR A 73 11.22 5.86 -10.21
CA TYR A 73 11.06 5.94 -8.76
C TYR A 73 11.74 7.18 -8.19
N GLY A 74 10.99 7.96 -7.43
CA GLY A 74 11.46 9.22 -6.84
C GLY A 74 11.10 10.48 -7.64
N LYS A 75 10.35 10.35 -8.76
CA LYS A 75 10.00 11.50 -9.61
C LYS A 75 9.13 12.54 -8.91
N LEU A 76 8.19 12.12 -8.07
CA LEU A 76 7.32 13.01 -7.30
C LEU A 76 8.09 13.74 -6.21
N SER A 77 8.81 13.00 -5.39
CA SER A 77 9.55 13.51 -4.23
C SER A 77 10.86 14.21 -4.60
N LYS A 78 11.27 14.15 -5.88
CA LYS A 78 12.57 14.63 -6.37
C LYS A 78 13.77 13.97 -5.69
N ARG A 79 13.60 12.74 -5.23
CA ARG A 79 14.61 11.92 -4.58
C ARG A 79 15.18 10.90 -5.56
N ARG A 80 16.48 10.88 -5.71
CA ARG A 80 17.15 9.84 -6.50
C ARG A 80 17.48 8.65 -5.60
N LEU A 81 17.22 7.45 -6.07
CA LEU A 81 17.47 6.22 -5.32
C LEU A 81 18.94 6.11 -4.86
N ALA A 82 19.89 6.50 -5.73
CA ALA A 82 21.32 6.52 -5.41
C ALA A 82 21.65 7.46 -4.23
N ASP A 83 21.02 8.63 -4.16
CA ASP A 83 21.24 9.60 -3.08
C ASP A 83 20.64 9.09 -1.76
N MET A 84 19.50 8.41 -1.82
CA MET A 84 18.89 7.77 -0.65
C MET A 84 19.75 6.62 -0.12
N GLN A 85 20.33 5.79 -1.01
CA GLN A 85 21.22 4.69 -0.65
C GLN A 85 22.50 5.22 0.03
N ALA A 86 23.08 6.30 -0.47
CA ALA A 86 24.25 6.92 0.12
C ALA A 86 24.00 7.46 1.55
N GLY A 87 22.77 7.94 1.83
CA GLY A 87 22.37 8.44 3.15
C GLY A 87 21.87 7.36 4.13
N ALA A 88 21.58 6.16 3.64
CA ALA A 88 20.97 5.08 4.42
C ALA A 88 22.00 4.14 5.09
N SER A 89 23.29 4.24 4.77
CA SER A 89 24.32 3.25 5.14
C SER A 89 24.51 3.03 6.65
N GLU A 90 23.94 3.85 7.52
CA GLU A 90 24.11 3.72 8.98
C GLU A 90 22.82 3.42 9.78
N ARG A 91 21.63 3.49 9.17
CA ARG A 91 20.35 3.46 9.92
C ARG A 91 19.30 2.46 9.46
N VAL A 92 19.50 1.79 8.36
CA VAL A 92 18.52 0.81 7.87
C VAL A 92 18.88 -0.56 8.44
N ASN A 93 18.12 -1.00 9.45
CA ASN A 93 18.00 -2.43 9.73
C ASN A 93 17.41 -3.06 8.47
N VAL A 94 18.27 -3.60 7.62
CA VAL A 94 17.89 -4.39 6.47
C VAL A 94 17.13 -5.59 7.06
N GLU A 95 15.80 -5.60 6.94
CA GLU A 95 15.08 -6.87 7.04
C GLU A 95 15.79 -7.78 6.05
N THR A 96 16.36 -8.86 6.55
CA THR A 96 17.33 -9.74 5.87
C THR A 96 16.82 -10.36 4.57
N ASP A 97 15.59 -10.02 4.18
CA ASP A 97 14.83 -10.62 3.10
C ASP A 97 14.61 -9.70 1.87
N LYS A 98 14.94 -8.41 1.99
CA LYS A 98 14.83 -7.44 0.90
C LYS A 98 16.07 -7.46 0.01
N LYS A 99 15.86 -7.39 -1.32
CA LYS A 99 16.96 -7.26 -2.30
C LYS A 99 17.59 -5.87 -2.26
N ASN A 100 16.76 -4.83 -2.01
CA ASN A 100 17.20 -3.45 -1.82
C ASN A 100 16.57 -2.90 -0.53
N PRO A 101 17.31 -2.10 0.27
CA PRO A 101 16.77 -1.51 1.51
C PRO A 101 15.51 -0.66 1.32
N PHE A 102 15.31 -0.09 0.14
CA PHE A 102 14.15 0.74 -0.21
C PHE A 102 12.97 -0.06 -0.76
N ASP A 103 13.13 -1.36 -1.03
CA ASP A 103 12.00 -2.20 -1.39
C ASP A 103 10.95 -2.15 -0.28
N PHE A 104 9.69 -2.05 -0.67
CA PHE A 104 8.59 -1.91 0.28
C PHE A 104 7.60 -3.07 0.17
N VAL A 105 6.94 -3.36 1.29
CA VAL A 105 6.03 -4.50 1.39
C VAL A 105 4.75 -4.24 0.61
N LEU A 106 4.39 -5.20 -0.24
CA LEU A 106 3.11 -5.28 -0.94
C LEU A 106 2.15 -6.25 -0.24
N TRP A 107 2.68 -7.38 0.24
CA TRP A 107 1.95 -8.37 1.03
C TRP A 107 2.81 -8.81 2.21
N LYS A 108 2.25 -8.74 3.41
CA LYS A 108 2.94 -9.14 4.64
C LYS A 108 2.43 -10.50 5.10
N SER A 109 3.31 -11.48 5.25
CA SER A 109 2.99 -12.77 5.84
C SER A 109 2.46 -12.62 7.26
N ALA A 110 1.37 -13.31 7.57
CA ALA A 110 0.75 -13.26 8.89
C ALA A 110 1.59 -14.00 9.92
N LYS A 111 1.66 -13.42 11.11
CA LYS A 111 2.18 -14.13 12.31
C LYS A 111 1.05 -14.91 12.96
N GLU A 112 1.39 -16.00 13.64
CA GLU A 112 0.39 -16.81 14.36
C GLU A 112 -0.39 -16.01 15.41
N THR A 113 0.26 -15.01 16.00
CA THR A 113 -0.30 -14.15 17.04
C THR A 113 -1.27 -13.09 16.53
N GLU A 114 -1.34 -12.87 15.19
CA GLU A 114 -2.26 -11.88 14.61
C GLU A 114 -3.70 -12.42 14.60
N PRO A 115 -4.71 -11.56 14.88
CA PRO A 115 -6.11 -11.96 14.82
C PRO A 115 -6.50 -12.52 13.45
N SER A 116 -7.39 -13.52 13.43
CA SER A 116 -7.88 -14.11 12.17
C SER A 116 -8.61 -13.11 11.26
N GLU A 117 -9.22 -12.09 11.88
CA GLU A 117 -9.96 -11.03 11.18
C GLU A 117 -9.08 -10.05 10.39
N THR A 118 -7.75 -10.07 10.62
CA THR A 118 -6.78 -9.17 9.97
C THR A 118 -5.90 -9.86 8.95
N LYS A 119 -6.24 -11.07 8.55
CA LYS A 119 -5.44 -11.85 7.62
C LYS A 119 -6.30 -12.61 6.62
N TRP A 120 -5.81 -12.72 5.40
CA TRP A 120 -6.50 -13.31 4.27
C TRP A 120 -5.63 -14.36 3.59
N GLN A 121 -6.27 -15.33 2.95
CA GLN A 121 -5.59 -16.26 2.06
C GLN A 121 -5.10 -15.53 0.81
N SER A 122 -3.92 -15.89 0.34
CA SER A 122 -3.34 -15.35 -0.89
C SER A 122 -2.48 -16.39 -1.60
N PRO A 123 -2.07 -16.13 -2.85
CA PRO A 123 -1.11 -16.99 -3.56
C PRO A 123 0.24 -17.16 -2.85
N TRP A 124 0.60 -16.19 -2.00
CA TRP A 124 1.86 -16.16 -1.24
C TRP A 124 1.73 -16.73 0.17
N GLY A 125 0.55 -17.21 0.54
CA GLY A 125 0.21 -17.69 1.88
C GLY A 125 -0.73 -16.75 2.62
N VAL A 126 -1.02 -17.10 3.88
CA VAL A 126 -1.87 -16.28 4.75
C VAL A 126 -1.14 -14.99 5.14
N GLY A 127 -1.79 -13.85 4.95
CA GLY A 127 -1.17 -12.56 5.22
C GLY A 127 -2.14 -11.39 5.11
N ARG A 128 -1.58 -10.21 4.96
CA ARG A 128 -2.32 -8.97 4.80
C ARG A 128 -1.61 -8.03 3.81
N PRO A 129 -2.35 -7.12 3.15
CA PRO A 129 -1.73 -6.14 2.26
C PRO A 129 -0.77 -5.21 3.02
N GLY A 130 0.23 -4.71 2.30
CA GLY A 130 0.99 -3.54 2.71
C GLY A 130 0.12 -2.28 2.61
N TRP A 131 0.48 -1.24 3.34
CA TRP A 131 -0.32 0.00 3.37
C TRP A 131 -0.47 0.68 1.99
N HIS A 132 0.59 0.71 1.19
CA HIS A 132 0.60 1.47 -0.06
C HIS A 132 -0.26 0.83 -1.17
N ILE A 133 -0.40 -0.49 -1.19
CA ILE A 133 -1.15 -1.21 -2.23
C ILE A 133 -2.66 -0.99 -2.11
N GLU A 134 -3.15 -0.66 -0.91
CA GLU A 134 -4.56 -0.43 -0.65
C GLU A 134 -5.09 0.73 -1.51
N CYS A 135 -4.44 1.89 -1.44
CA CYS A 135 -4.85 3.07 -2.20
C CYS A 135 -4.72 2.85 -3.71
N SER A 136 -3.64 2.23 -4.18
CA SER A 136 -3.45 1.94 -5.60
C SER A 136 -4.53 1.00 -6.16
N ALA A 137 -4.89 -0.05 -5.43
CA ALA A 137 -5.92 -0.98 -5.85
C ALA A 137 -7.31 -0.35 -5.83
N MET A 138 -7.64 0.41 -4.78
CA MET A 138 -8.93 1.07 -4.65
C MET A 138 -9.11 2.17 -5.70
N SER A 139 -8.10 3.03 -5.92
CA SER A 139 -8.17 4.11 -6.90
C SER A 139 -8.30 3.56 -8.33
N THR A 140 -7.51 2.58 -8.70
CA THR A 140 -7.61 1.94 -10.03
C THR A 140 -8.99 1.28 -10.23
N CYS A 141 -9.53 0.63 -9.21
CA CYS A 141 -10.83 -0.03 -9.31
C CYS A 141 -11.99 0.98 -9.41
N CYS A 142 -11.94 2.07 -8.64
CA CYS A 142 -13.03 3.05 -8.56
C CYS A 142 -12.98 4.12 -9.65
N LEU A 143 -11.77 4.50 -10.11
CA LEU A 143 -11.54 5.64 -11.00
C LEU A 143 -10.93 5.25 -12.35
N GLY A 144 -10.45 4.02 -12.48
CA GLY A 144 -9.76 3.53 -13.68
C GLY A 144 -8.24 3.70 -13.59
N ASP A 145 -7.55 3.30 -14.67
CA ASP A 145 -6.08 3.28 -14.72
C ASP A 145 -5.45 4.66 -14.71
N THR A 146 -6.18 5.69 -15.11
CA THR A 146 -5.74 7.09 -15.12
C THR A 146 -6.88 7.98 -14.64
N PHE A 147 -6.56 8.97 -13.82
CA PHE A 147 -7.51 9.95 -13.30
C PHE A 147 -6.81 11.30 -13.09
N ASP A 148 -7.57 12.40 -13.06
CA ASP A 148 -7.03 13.75 -13.20
C ASP A 148 -6.39 14.30 -11.92
N ILE A 149 -6.90 13.94 -10.75
CA ILE A 149 -6.46 14.50 -9.47
C ILE A 149 -6.27 13.42 -8.43
N HIS A 150 -5.08 13.36 -7.84
CA HIS A 150 -4.75 12.56 -6.68
C HIS A 150 -4.30 13.50 -5.55
N GLY A 151 -5.04 13.53 -4.44
CA GLY A 151 -4.75 14.39 -3.30
C GLY A 151 -4.26 13.61 -2.10
N GLY A 152 -3.41 14.24 -1.30
CA GLY A 152 -2.93 13.65 -0.06
C GLY A 152 -2.10 14.63 0.77
N GLY A 153 -1.79 14.25 2.01
CA GLY A 153 -0.96 15.04 2.92
C GLY A 153 0.47 15.19 2.39
N HIS A 154 1.05 16.38 2.55
CA HIS A 154 2.43 16.64 2.14
C HIS A 154 3.45 15.73 2.84
N ASP A 155 3.18 15.37 4.07
CA ASP A 155 3.95 14.43 4.89
C ASP A 155 3.95 12.99 4.31
N LEU A 156 2.96 12.63 3.49
CA LEU A 156 2.84 11.36 2.81
C LEU A 156 3.46 11.34 1.41
N GLN A 157 3.97 12.47 0.90
CA GLN A 157 4.59 12.54 -0.41
C GLN A 157 5.65 11.46 -0.61
N PHE A 158 6.47 11.24 0.42
CA PHE A 158 7.43 10.15 0.47
C PHE A 158 7.37 9.44 1.84
N PRO A 159 7.25 8.11 1.88
CA PRO A 159 7.27 7.19 0.73
C PRO A 159 5.90 6.90 0.12
N HIS A 160 4.76 7.25 0.75
CA HIS A 160 3.45 6.70 0.43
C HIS A 160 3.00 7.01 -1.00
N HIS A 161 2.90 8.30 -1.38
CA HIS A 161 2.45 8.69 -2.72
C HIS A 161 3.44 8.29 -3.81
N GLU A 162 4.75 8.30 -3.52
CA GLU A 162 5.76 7.80 -4.44
C GLU A 162 5.57 6.29 -4.71
N ASN A 163 5.26 5.52 -3.68
CA ASN A 163 5.00 4.09 -3.79
C ASN A 163 3.69 3.79 -4.53
N GLU A 164 2.66 4.62 -4.36
CA GLU A 164 1.42 4.50 -5.13
C GLU A 164 1.65 4.72 -6.62
N ILE A 165 2.45 5.73 -7.00
CA ILE A 165 2.84 5.95 -8.40
C ILE A 165 3.58 4.74 -8.94
N ALA A 166 4.57 4.23 -8.22
CA ALA A 166 5.34 3.08 -8.66
C ALA A 166 4.45 1.84 -8.87
N GLN A 167 3.49 1.60 -7.98
CA GLN A 167 2.54 0.50 -8.10
C GLN A 167 1.60 0.67 -9.30
N SER A 168 0.96 1.82 -9.42
CA SER A 168 -0.07 2.07 -10.43
C SER A 168 0.52 2.18 -11.84
N GLU A 169 1.55 3.00 -12.02
CA GLU A 169 2.21 3.14 -13.32
C GLU A 169 3.00 1.89 -13.71
N GLY A 170 3.64 1.23 -12.74
CA GLY A 170 4.31 -0.04 -12.96
C GLY A 170 3.35 -1.13 -13.45
N ALA A 171 2.17 -1.23 -12.86
CA ALA A 171 1.18 -2.21 -13.24
C ALA A 171 0.49 -1.88 -14.57
N THR A 172 0.09 -0.63 -14.79
CA THR A 172 -0.68 -0.24 -15.98
C THR A 172 0.19 0.13 -17.18
N GLY A 173 1.39 0.66 -16.94
CA GLY A 173 2.23 1.26 -17.97
C GLY A 173 1.72 2.63 -18.44
N LYS A 174 0.81 3.25 -17.67
CA LYS A 174 0.22 4.57 -17.93
C LYS A 174 0.67 5.55 -16.86
N THR A 175 0.78 6.82 -17.22
CA THR A 175 1.06 7.94 -16.31
C THR A 175 -0.23 8.66 -15.97
#